data_9e0435155219e2c0f69ae4ff277c8d4f
#
_entry.id   9e0435155219e2c0f69ae4ff277c8d4f
#
_cell.length_a   1.000
_cell.length_b   1.000
_cell.length_c   1.000
_cell.angle_alpha   90.00
_cell.angle_beta   90.00
_cell.angle_gamma   90.00
#
_symmetry.space_group_name_H-M   'P 1'
#
loop_
_entity.id
_entity.type
_entity.pdbx_description
1 polymer ?
#
loop_
_entity_poly.entity_id
_entity_poly.type
_entity_poly.pdbx_seq_one_letter_code
_entity_poly.pdbx_strand_id
1 'polypeptide(L)'
;MCIRDSIQPAKYANIPVRLLNTMDPTAPGTLISNDTEKGKIKAVAAKDNITAIKIKSSRMLLAHGFLRKVFEIFESYQTSIDMICTSEVGVSVSIDNVKHLNEILDDLKKYGTVTVDKDMCIICVVGDLEWENVGFEAKALDAMRDIPVRMISFGGSNYNISFLIRECDKKAALQSLSDALFNEE
;
A
#
# COMPACT_ATOMS: atom_id res chain seq x y z
N MET A 1 -0.69 -19.42 -7.77
CA MET A 1 -1.26 -18.67 -8.92
C MET A 1 -2.08 -17.52 -8.37
N CYS A 2 -1.77 -16.29 -8.71
CA CYS A 2 -2.55 -15.13 -8.29
C CYS A 2 -3.72 -14.94 -9.28
N ILE A 3 -4.95 -14.74 -8.77
CA ILE A 3 -6.14 -14.48 -9.61
C ILE A 3 -5.85 -13.31 -10.57
N ARG A 4 -5.18 -12.28 -10.08
CA ARG A 4 -4.80 -11.11 -10.87
C ARG A 4 -3.99 -11.48 -12.11
N ASP A 5 -3.05 -12.40 -12.00
CA ASP A 5 -2.20 -12.80 -13.13
C ASP A 5 -2.98 -13.67 -14.12
N SER A 6 -3.89 -14.51 -13.62
CA SER A 6 -4.73 -15.40 -14.44
C SER A 6 -5.73 -14.64 -15.33
N ILE A 7 -6.23 -13.48 -14.87
CA ILE A 7 -7.19 -12.68 -15.64
C ILE A 7 -6.53 -11.62 -16.53
N GLN A 8 -5.21 -11.47 -16.47
CA GLN A 8 -4.48 -10.45 -17.22
C GLN A 8 -4.75 -10.48 -18.72
N PRO A 9 -4.75 -11.65 -19.40
CA PRO A 9 -5.07 -11.72 -20.84
C PRO A 9 -6.47 -11.21 -21.16
N ALA A 10 -7.47 -11.56 -20.34
CA ALA A 10 -8.84 -11.07 -20.51
C ALA A 10 -8.93 -9.56 -20.33
N LYS A 11 -8.22 -9.01 -19.34
CA LYS A 11 -8.15 -7.57 -19.10
C LYS A 11 -7.58 -6.82 -20.32
N TYR A 12 -6.49 -7.30 -20.91
CA TYR A 12 -5.90 -6.68 -22.10
C TYR A 12 -6.81 -6.76 -23.33
N ALA A 13 -7.59 -7.82 -23.45
CA ALA A 13 -8.56 -8.00 -24.52
C ALA A 13 -9.91 -7.31 -24.26
N ASN A 14 -10.05 -6.58 -23.15
CA ASN A 14 -11.29 -5.95 -22.68
C ASN A 14 -12.46 -6.94 -22.56
N ILE A 15 -12.18 -8.17 -22.12
CA ILE A 15 -13.17 -9.23 -21.93
C ILE A 15 -13.57 -9.25 -20.45
N PRO A 16 -14.86 -9.07 -20.11
CA PRO A 16 -15.30 -9.15 -18.73
C PRO A 16 -15.17 -10.58 -18.18
N VAL A 17 -14.72 -10.69 -16.92
CA VAL A 17 -14.51 -11.97 -16.23
C VAL A 17 -15.46 -12.07 -15.06
N ARG A 18 -16.26 -13.14 -14.98
CA ARG A 18 -17.12 -13.41 -13.83
C ARG A 18 -16.42 -14.40 -12.90
N LEU A 19 -16.15 -13.97 -11.68
CA LEU A 19 -15.64 -14.83 -10.61
C LEU A 19 -16.81 -15.43 -9.84
N LEU A 20 -16.88 -16.76 -9.82
CA LEU A 20 -17.94 -17.52 -9.14
C LEU A 20 -17.36 -18.34 -7.98
N ASN A 21 -18.22 -18.65 -7.00
CA ASN A 21 -17.89 -19.58 -5.92
C ASN A 21 -18.17 -21.01 -6.37
N THR A 22 -17.15 -21.85 -6.43
CA THR A 22 -17.28 -23.26 -6.83
C THR A 22 -18.17 -24.08 -5.87
N MET A 23 -18.22 -23.67 -4.60
CA MET A 23 -19.03 -24.34 -3.57
C MET A 23 -20.49 -23.86 -3.55
N ASP A 24 -20.78 -22.71 -4.20
CA ASP A 24 -22.12 -22.17 -4.38
C ASP A 24 -22.24 -21.55 -5.79
N PRO A 25 -22.48 -22.37 -6.82
CA PRO A 25 -22.57 -21.91 -8.21
C PRO A 25 -23.78 -20.99 -8.48
N THR A 26 -24.77 -20.94 -7.57
CA THR A 26 -25.97 -20.11 -7.71
C THR A 26 -25.74 -18.67 -7.25
N ALA A 27 -24.70 -18.42 -6.48
CA ALA A 27 -24.32 -17.07 -6.08
C ALA A 27 -23.99 -16.18 -7.31
N PRO A 28 -24.38 -14.89 -7.31
CA PRO A 28 -24.21 -13.98 -8.45
C PRO A 28 -22.74 -13.76 -8.81
N GLY A 29 -21.82 -14.03 -7.88
CA GLY A 29 -20.39 -13.84 -8.04
C GLY A 29 -19.98 -12.37 -8.19
N THR A 30 -18.75 -12.14 -8.67
CA THR A 30 -18.19 -10.81 -8.89
C THR A 30 -17.85 -10.64 -10.37
N LEU A 31 -18.36 -9.58 -10.99
CA LEU A 31 -17.98 -9.20 -12.35
C LEU A 31 -16.73 -8.30 -12.30
N ILE A 32 -15.69 -8.71 -13.00
CA ILE A 32 -14.46 -7.94 -13.19
C ILE A 32 -14.49 -7.39 -14.62
N SER A 33 -14.57 -6.07 -14.77
CA SER A 33 -14.58 -5.39 -16.07
C SER A 33 -13.70 -4.14 -16.03
N ASN A 34 -13.48 -3.52 -17.19
CA ASN A 34 -12.81 -2.22 -17.27
C ASN A 34 -13.76 -1.05 -17.04
N ASP A 35 -15.06 -1.31 -16.88
CA ASP A 35 -16.03 -0.27 -16.57
C ASP A 35 -15.87 0.20 -15.14
N THR A 36 -15.44 1.44 -14.95
CA THR A 36 -15.27 2.07 -13.64
C THR A 36 -16.26 3.21 -13.47
N GLU A 37 -16.87 3.28 -12.30
CA GLU A 37 -17.64 4.48 -11.91
C GLU A 37 -16.64 5.56 -11.52
N LYS A 38 -16.68 6.68 -12.21
CA LYS A 38 -15.77 7.80 -11.99
C LYS A 38 -16.08 8.52 -10.67
N GLY A 39 -15.01 8.99 -10.01
CA GLY A 39 -15.09 9.83 -8.82
C GLY A 39 -15.66 9.14 -7.57
N LYS A 40 -15.67 7.79 -7.52
CA LYS A 40 -16.18 7.05 -6.36
C LYS A 40 -15.11 6.21 -5.68
N ILE A 41 -15.16 6.22 -4.36
CA ILE A 41 -14.43 5.28 -3.51
C ILE A 41 -15.17 3.93 -3.56
N LYS A 42 -14.42 2.85 -3.76
CA LYS A 42 -14.96 1.51 -3.96
C LYS A 42 -14.79 0.61 -2.75
N ALA A 43 -13.68 0.72 -2.07
CA ALA A 43 -13.34 -0.18 -0.96
C ALA A 43 -12.29 0.42 -0.04
N VAL A 44 -12.29 -0.05 1.21
CA VAL A 44 -11.17 0.06 2.14
C VAL A 44 -10.69 -1.34 2.46
N ALA A 45 -9.40 -1.58 2.31
CA ALA A 45 -8.77 -2.87 2.55
C ALA A 45 -7.62 -2.75 3.53
N ALA A 46 -7.31 -3.83 4.24
CA ALA A 46 -6.18 -3.88 5.16
C ALA A 46 -5.24 -5.03 4.81
N LYS A 47 -3.93 -4.82 4.96
CA LYS A 47 -2.88 -5.82 4.85
C LYS A 47 -2.07 -5.84 6.13
N ASP A 48 -2.12 -6.97 6.83
CA ASP A 48 -1.46 -7.18 8.13
C ASP A 48 -0.03 -7.69 7.99
N ASN A 49 0.65 -7.86 9.13
CA ASN A 49 2.00 -8.41 9.24
C ASN A 49 3.05 -7.59 8.48
N ILE A 50 2.94 -6.28 8.53
CA ILE A 50 3.86 -5.38 7.86
C ILE A 50 4.98 -4.95 8.80
N THR A 51 6.18 -4.92 8.27
CA THR A 51 7.37 -4.35 8.93
C THR A 51 7.84 -3.13 8.16
N ALA A 52 7.95 -1.99 8.85
CA ALA A 52 8.51 -0.77 8.26
C ALA A 52 9.98 -0.64 8.61
N ILE A 53 10.80 -0.31 7.62
CA ILE A 53 12.24 -0.09 7.75
C ILE A 53 12.52 1.34 7.31
N LYS A 54 13.11 2.15 8.19
CA LYS A 54 13.50 3.52 7.89
C LYS A 54 15.02 3.62 7.88
N ILE A 55 15.55 4.12 6.78
CA ILE A 55 16.98 4.38 6.59
C ILE A 55 17.17 5.89 6.56
N LYS A 56 17.95 6.44 7.49
CA LYS A 56 18.30 7.86 7.53
C LYS A 56 19.79 8.00 7.23
N SER A 57 20.14 8.82 6.23
CA SER A 57 21.52 9.05 5.83
C SER A 57 21.74 10.49 5.37
N SER A 58 22.63 11.19 6.04
CA SER A 58 23.07 12.52 5.60
C SER A 58 23.83 12.48 4.26
N ARG A 59 24.36 11.30 3.89
CA ARG A 59 25.04 11.11 2.61
C ARG A 59 24.07 11.07 1.42
N MET A 60 22.76 10.91 1.68
CA MET A 60 21.74 10.87 0.62
C MET A 60 21.60 12.23 -0.08
N LEU A 61 21.77 13.31 0.66
CA LEU A 61 21.56 14.69 0.17
C LEU A 61 22.44 15.05 -1.04
N LEU A 62 23.64 14.43 -1.18
CA LEU A 62 24.59 14.72 -2.25
C LEU A 62 24.99 13.48 -3.06
N ALA A 63 24.40 12.32 -2.81
CA ALA A 63 24.81 11.06 -3.41
C ALA A 63 23.84 10.61 -4.51
N HIS A 64 24.30 10.64 -5.75
CA HIS A 64 23.59 9.95 -6.83
C HIS A 64 23.62 8.44 -6.61
N GLY A 65 22.47 7.78 -6.82
CA GLY A 65 22.37 6.32 -6.77
C GLY A 65 22.18 5.71 -5.38
N PHE A 66 21.89 6.51 -4.33
CA PHE A 66 21.59 5.97 -2.99
C PHE A 66 20.39 5.02 -3.01
N LEU A 67 19.29 5.42 -3.63
CA LEU A 67 18.09 4.59 -3.75
C LEU A 67 18.38 3.28 -4.50
N ARG A 68 19.18 3.32 -5.56
CA ARG A 68 19.59 2.13 -6.28
C ARG A 68 20.23 1.11 -5.32
N LYS A 69 21.18 1.54 -4.48
CA LYS A 69 21.85 0.66 -3.51
C LYS A 69 20.90 0.09 -2.48
N VAL A 70 19.93 0.88 -2.02
CA VAL A 70 18.88 0.39 -1.12
C VAL A 70 18.08 -0.70 -1.80
N PHE A 71 17.60 -0.49 -3.02
CA PHE A 71 16.80 -1.48 -3.75
C PHE A 71 17.61 -2.73 -4.14
N GLU A 72 18.89 -2.61 -4.50
CA GLU A 72 19.79 -3.74 -4.75
C GLU A 72 19.87 -4.69 -3.55
N ILE A 73 19.84 -4.17 -2.32
CA ILE A 73 19.82 -5.01 -1.11
C ILE A 73 18.52 -5.84 -1.07
N PHE A 74 17.36 -5.21 -1.22
CA PHE A 74 16.08 -5.94 -1.20
C PHE A 74 15.97 -6.96 -2.35
N GLU A 75 16.48 -6.62 -3.54
CA GLU A 75 16.56 -7.53 -4.69
C GLU A 75 17.45 -8.75 -4.37
N SER A 76 18.63 -8.54 -3.80
CA SER A 76 19.57 -9.62 -3.45
C SER A 76 18.97 -10.64 -2.50
N TYR A 77 18.07 -10.22 -1.61
CA TYR A 77 17.34 -11.08 -0.69
C TYR A 77 15.94 -11.46 -1.18
N GLN A 78 15.62 -11.17 -2.44
CA GLN A 78 14.31 -11.48 -3.06
C GLN A 78 13.13 -11.03 -2.20
N THR A 79 13.23 -9.84 -1.59
CA THR A 79 12.24 -9.28 -0.69
C THR A 79 11.49 -8.15 -1.38
N SER A 80 10.18 -8.32 -1.56
CA SER A 80 9.31 -7.31 -2.16
C SER A 80 9.06 -6.15 -1.21
N ILE A 81 8.99 -4.94 -1.76
CA ILE A 81 8.62 -3.73 -1.05
C ILE A 81 7.16 -3.40 -1.39
N ASP A 82 6.33 -3.14 -0.37
CA ASP A 82 4.92 -2.77 -0.56
C ASP A 82 4.72 -1.26 -0.71
N MET A 83 5.29 -0.49 0.21
CA MET A 83 5.21 0.98 0.21
C MET A 83 6.60 1.58 0.31
N ILE A 84 6.78 2.75 -0.30
CA ILE A 84 7.99 3.55 -0.16
C ILE A 84 7.63 5.01 0.05
N CYS A 85 8.31 5.66 0.97
CA CYS A 85 8.31 7.11 1.14
C CYS A 85 9.74 7.61 1.23
N THR A 86 10.05 8.67 0.52
CA THR A 86 11.39 9.26 0.47
C THR A 86 11.38 10.71 0.89
N SER A 87 12.48 11.16 1.47
CA SER A 87 12.80 12.56 1.72
C SER A 87 14.25 12.81 1.33
N GLU A 88 14.73 14.04 1.45
CA GLU A 88 16.12 14.40 1.13
C GLU A 88 17.18 13.58 1.90
N VAL A 89 16.85 13.12 3.10
CA VAL A 89 17.79 12.47 4.03
C VAL A 89 17.31 11.10 4.52
N GLY A 90 16.23 10.57 3.98
CA GLY A 90 15.68 9.31 4.46
C GLY A 90 14.78 8.60 3.49
N VAL A 91 14.80 7.28 3.59
CA VAL A 91 13.91 6.36 2.88
C VAL A 91 13.20 5.51 3.91
N SER A 92 11.89 5.38 3.78
CA SER A 92 11.08 4.44 4.55
C SER A 92 10.45 3.46 3.58
N VAL A 93 10.60 2.17 3.85
CA VAL A 93 10.00 1.09 3.06
C VAL A 93 9.20 0.18 3.97
N SER A 94 8.19 -0.48 3.42
CA SER A 94 7.44 -1.52 4.11
C SER A 94 7.59 -2.85 3.37
N ILE A 95 7.66 -3.94 4.15
CA ILE A 95 7.75 -5.32 3.66
C ILE A 95 6.79 -6.20 4.44
N ASP A 96 6.30 -7.27 3.81
CA ASP A 96 5.47 -8.32 4.42
C ASP A 96 6.26 -9.62 4.66
N ASN A 97 7.43 -9.78 4.03
CA ASN A 97 8.29 -10.94 4.19
C ASN A 97 9.52 -10.59 5.02
N VAL A 98 9.60 -11.13 6.23
CA VAL A 98 10.69 -10.88 7.19
C VAL A 98 11.75 -11.98 7.22
N LYS A 99 11.72 -12.95 6.27
CA LYS A 99 12.62 -14.11 6.24
C LYS A 99 14.10 -13.72 6.31
N HIS A 100 14.49 -12.67 5.61
CA HIS A 100 15.86 -12.16 5.53
C HIS A 100 16.01 -10.77 6.16
N LEU A 101 15.13 -10.44 7.13
CA LEU A 101 15.13 -9.11 7.74
C LEU A 101 16.47 -8.73 8.36
N ASN A 102 17.10 -9.64 9.10
CA ASN A 102 18.34 -9.34 9.81
C ASN A 102 19.49 -9.04 8.84
N GLU A 103 19.63 -9.84 7.80
CA GLU A 103 20.65 -9.67 6.77
C GLU A 103 20.44 -8.35 6.00
N ILE A 104 19.19 -8.04 5.65
CA ILE A 104 18.82 -6.78 5.01
C ILE A 104 19.21 -5.60 5.91
N LEU A 105 18.90 -5.66 7.22
CA LEU A 105 19.21 -4.61 8.17
C LEU A 105 20.73 -4.40 8.31
N ASP A 106 21.51 -5.48 8.34
CA ASP A 106 22.98 -5.40 8.47
C ASP A 106 23.62 -4.77 7.24
N ASP A 107 23.09 -5.06 6.05
CA ASP A 107 23.54 -4.42 4.82
C ASP A 107 23.10 -2.94 4.74
N LEU A 108 21.87 -2.62 5.13
CA LEU A 108 21.37 -1.24 5.14
C LEU A 108 22.12 -0.34 6.13
N LYS A 109 22.55 -0.86 7.27
CA LYS A 109 23.36 -0.12 8.28
C LYS A 109 24.67 0.42 7.73
N LYS A 110 25.22 -0.18 6.67
CA LYS A 110 26.41 0.31 5.97
C LYS A 110 26.20 1.67 5.29
N TYR A 111 24.94 2.01 5.01
CA TYR A 111 24.55 3.23 4.29
C TYR A 111 23.93 4.31 5.15
N GLY A 112 23.49 3.98 6.36
CA GLY A 112 22.88 4.95 7.26
C GLY A 112 22.37 4.35 8.57
N THR A 113 21.71 5.18 9.36
CA THR A 113 21.03 4.74 10.58
C THR A 113 19.71 4.06 10.19
N VAL A 114 19.51 2.83 10.65
CA VAL A 114 18.33 2.02 10.34
C VAL A 114 17.47 1.85 11.59
N THR A 115 16.17 2.12 11.47
CA THR A 115 15.15 1.84 12.48
C THR A 115 14.08 0.95 11.90
N VAL A 116 13.48 0.10 12.75
CA VAL A 116 12.47 -0.89 12.35
C VAL A 116 11.24 -0.74 13.24
N ASP A 117 10.08 -0.64 12.62
CA ASP A 117 8.79 -0.69 13.29
C ASP A 117 8.08 -1.99 12.83
N LYS A 118 7.81 -2.88 13.77
CA LYS A 118 7.07 -4.15 13.54
C LYS A 118 5.60 -3.98 13.89
N ASP A 119 4.82 -5.02 13.63
CA ASP A 119 3.40 -5.08 13.96
C ASP A 119 2.63 -3.89 13.37
N MET A 120 2.89 -3.65 12.09
CA MET A 120 2.25 -2.61 11.30
C MET A 120 1.20 -3.20 10.36
N CYS A 121 0.26 -2.35 9.95
CA CYS A 121 -0.80 -2.67 9.00
C CYS A 121 -0.88 -1.58 7.94
N ILE A 122 -1.03 -1.98 6.67
CA ILE A 122 -1.34 -1.06 5.57
C ILE A 122 -2.85 -1.01 5.43
N ILE A 123 -3.42 0.18 5.53
CA ILE A 123 -4.81 0.46 5.16
C ILE A 123 -4.80 1.12 3.78
N CYS A 124 -5.56 0.57 2.86
CA CYS A 124 -5.65 1.04 1.49
C CYS A 124 -7.09 1.46 1.17
N VAL A 125 -7.29 2.71 0.84
CA VAL A 125 -8.55 3.22 0.27
C VAL A 125 -8.43 3.12 -1.25
N VAL A 126 -9.39 2.43 -1.86
CA VAL A 126 -9.41 2.13 -3.30
C VAL A 126 -10.61 2.78 -3.96
N GLY A 127 -10.39 3.42 -5.08
CA GLY A 127 -11.44 4.07 -5.86
C GLY A 127 -10.90 4.71 -7.13
N ASP A 128 -11.71 5.54 -7.74
CA ASP A 128 -11.26 6.43 -8.80
C ASP A 128 -10.81 7.76 -8.14
N LEU A 129 -9.51 7.85 -7.93
CA LEU A 129 -8.84 8.90 -7.18
C LEU A 129 -7.95 9.74 -8.11
N GLU A 130 -8.49 10.06 -9.30
CA GLU A 130 -7.76 10.93 -10.24
C GLU A 130 -7.43 12.27 -9.54
N TRP A 131 -6.20 12.73 -9.73
CA TRP A 131 -5.67 13.92 -9.05
C TRP A 131 -6.47 15.21 -9.31
N GLU A 132 -7.27 15.22 -10.36
CA GLU A 132 -8.18 16.33 -10.68
C GLU A 132 -9.48 16.31 -9.85
N ASN A 133 -9.81 15.17 -9.23
CA ASN A 133 -10.94 15.05 -8.33
C ASN A 133 -10.56 15.59 -6.96
N VAL A 134 -11.17 16.71 -6.56
CA VAL A 134 -10.82 17.40 -5.31
C VAL A 134 -11.61 16.85 -4.12
N GLY A 135 -10.96 16.76 -2.96
CA GLY A 135 -11.61 16.63 -1.66
C GLY A 135 -11.64 15.21 -1.08
N PHE A 136 -11.41 14.14 -1.85
CA PHE A 136 -11.42 12.78 -1.28
C PHE A 136 -10.19 12.50 -0.40
N GLU A 137 -9.01 13.05 -0.76
CA GLU A 137 -7.81 12.95 0.08
C GLU A 137 -8.05 13.61 1.44
N ALA A 138 -8.69 14.79 1.42
CA ALA A 138 -9.02 15.51 2.65
C ALA A 138 -9.99 14.70 3.52
N LYS A 139 -11.02 14.07 2.94
CA LYS A 139 -11.95 13.19 3.67
C LYS A 139 -11.22 11.98 4.27
N ALA A 140 -10.36 11.31 3.49
CA ALA A 140 -9.60 10.16 3.96
C ALA A 140 -8.61 10.53 5.07
N LEU A 141 -7.90 11.66 4.94
CA LEU A 141 -7.00 12.16 5.97
C LEU A 141 -7.76 12.61 7.23
N ASP A 142 -8.90 13.26 7.08
CA ASP A 142 -9.74 13.67 8.20
C ASP A 142 -10.29 12.48 8.97
N ALA A 143 -10.70 11.43 8.30
CA ALA A 143 -11.10 10.17 8.92
C ALA A 143 -9.97 9.51 9.74
N MET A 144 -8.72 9.78 9.40
CA MET A 144 -7.55 9.25 10.09
C MET A 144 -6.97 10.20 11.17
N ARG A 145 -7.65 11.33 11.48
CA ARG A 145 -7.11 12.40 12.36
C ARG A 145 -6.70 11.92 13.75
N ASP A 146 -7.42 10.97 14.32
CA ASP A 146 -7.19 10.44 15.66
C ASP A 146 -6.33 9.17 15.68
N ILE A 147 -5.80 8.76 14.53
CA ILE A 147 -5.01 7.54 14.34
C ILE A 147 -3.57 7.90 13.97
N PRO A 148 -2.57 7.42 14.73
CA PRO A 148 -1.17 7.68 14.40
C PRO A 148 -0.79 7.03 13.06
N VAL A 149 -0.52 7.85 12.06
CA VAL A 149 -0.09 7.41 10.73
C VAL A 149 1.43 7.49 10.60
N ARG A 150 2.06 6.38 10.22
CA ARG A 150 3.52 6.25 10.08
C ARG A 150 4.02 6.65 8.70
N MET A 151 3.29 6.27 7.66
CA MET A 151 3.59 6.58 6.26
C MET A 151 2.28 6.77 5.50
N ILE A 152 2.33 7.61 4.48
CA ILE A 152 1.26 7.78 3.50
C ILE A 152 1.87 7.61 2.13
N SER A 153 1.25 6.79 1.26
CA SER A 153 1.63 6.65 -0.14
C SER A 153 0.45 7.03 -1.01
N PHE A 154 0.63 8.08 -1.81
CA PHE A 154 -0.32 8.58 -2.77
C PHE A 154 0.41 9.14 -3.99
N GLY A 155 -0.23 9.13 -5.17
CA GLY A 155 0.33 9.66 -6.41
C GLY A 155 1.08 8.63 -7.27
N GLY A 156 1.37 7.42 -6.78
CA GLY A 156 1.90 6.32 -7.59
C GLY A 156 0.83 5.61 -8.43
N SER A 157 -0.44 5.85 -8.11
CA SER A 157 -1.61 5.28 -8.79
C SER A 157 -2.79 6.24 -8.61
N ASN A 158 -3.65 6.36 -9.63
CA ASN A 158 -4.90 7.10 -9.54
C ASN A 158 -6.03 6.30 -8.87
N TYR A 159 -5.74 5.12 -8.32
CA TYR A 159 -6.76 4.20 -7.83
C TYR A 159 -6.66 3.89 -6.35
N ASN A 160 -5.63 4.38 -5.66
CA ASN A 160 -5.48 4.13 -4.23
C ASN A 160 -4.67 5.21 -3.49
N ILE A 161 -5.01 5.37 -2.21
CA ILE A 161 -4.19 5.99 -1.18
C ILE A 161 -3.96 4.97 -0.07
N SER A 162 -2.73 4.87 0.42
CA SER A 162 -2.35 3.87 1.42
C SER A 162 -1.75 4.53 2.65
N PHE A 163 -2.17 4.07 3.82
CA PHE A 163 -1.72 4.51 5.13
C PHE A 163 -1.04 3.35 5.85
N LEU A 164 0.15 3.57 6.40
CA LEU A 164 0.80 2.63 7.29
C LEU A 164 0.55 3.06 8.73
N ILE A 165 -0.07 2.19 9.51
CA ILE A 165 -0.46 2.40 10.92
C ILE A 165 -0.01 1.22 11.77
N ARG A 166 -0.15 1.31 13.09
CA ARG A 166 0.03 0.17 13.98
C ARG A 166 -1.12 -0.82 13.79
N GLU A 167 -0.85 -2.10 13.89
CA GLU A 167 -1.87 -3.15 13.76
C GLU A 167 -2.97 -3.02 14.82
N CYS A 168 -2.64 -2.57 16.05
CA CYS A 168 -3.62 -2.35 17.11
C CYS A 168 -4.66 -1.28 16.77
N ASP A 169 -4.33 -0.32 15.90
CA ASP A 169 -5.22 0.77 15.49
C ASP A 169 -6.09 0.40 14.26
N LYS A 170 -5.86 -0.76 13.66
CA LYS A 170 -6.52 -1.23 12.43
C LYS A 170 -8.03 -1.16 12.50
N LYS A 171 -8.65 -1.70 13.57
CA LYS A 171 -10.11 -1.73 13.71
C LYS A 171 -10.71 -0.33 13.73
N ALA A 172 -10.11 0.57 14.50
CA ALA A 172 -10.54 1.96 14.59
C ALA A 172 -10.40 2.67 13.24
N ALA A 173 -9.27 2.46 12.54
CA ALA A 173 -9.01 3.03 11.22
C ALA A 173 -10.04 2.58 10.17
N LEU A 174 -10.31 1.28 10.10
CA LEU A 174 -11.29 0.72 9.16
C LEU A 174 -12.70 1.26 9.43
N GLN A 175 -13.10 1.35 10.71
CA GLN A 175 -14.41 1.88 11.09
C GLN A 175 -14.52 3.36 10.72
N SER A 176 -13.55 4.18 11.11
CA SER A 176 -13.55 5.62 10.83
C SER A 176 -13.56 5.92 9.32
N LEU A 177 -12.76 5.19 8.53
CA LEU A 177 -12.79 5.33 7.07
C LEU A 177 -14.10 4.85 6.47
N SER A 178 -14.67 3.75 6.97
CA SER A 178 -15.95 3.25 6.50
C SER A 178 -17.07 4.27 6.73
N ASP A 179 -17.12 4.83 7.93
CA ASP A 179 -18.15 5.80 8.31
C ASP A 179 -18.02 7.10 7.50
N ALA A 180 -16.79 7.58 7.29
CA ALA A 180 -16.55 8.83 6.56
C ALA A 180 -16.73 8.70 5.04
N LEU A 181 -16.46 7.53 4.46
CA LEU A 181 -16.39 7.38 3.01
C LEU A 181 -17.61 6.70 2.38
N PHE A 182 -18.39 5.92 3.16
CA PHE A 182 -19.50 5.15 2.63
C PHE A 182 -20.86 5.49 3.27
N ASN A 183 -20.88 6.14 4.43
CA ASN A 183 -22.12 6.64 5.06
C ASN A 183 -22.31 8.10 4.66
N GLU A 184 -22.58 8.37 3.38
CA GLU A 184 -23.15 9.67 2.98
C GLU A 184 -24.64 9.64 3.32
N GLU A 185 -25.06 10.50 4.28
CA GLU A 185 -26.45 10.88 4.49
C GLU A 185 -26.98 11.73 3.32
#